data_f4d728c0656d6366aed5333549e1fd4f
#
_entry.id   f4d728c0656d6366aed5333549e1fd4f
#
_cell.length_a   1.000
_cell.length_b   1.000
_cell.length_c   1.000
_cell.angle_alpha   90.00
_cell.angle_beta   90.00
_cell.angle_gamma   90.00
#
_symmetry.space_group_name_H-M   'P 1'
#
loop_
_entity.id
_entity.type
_entity.pdbx_description
1 polymer ?
#
loop_
_entity_poly.entity_id
_entity_poly.type
_entity_poly.pdbx_seq_one_letter_code
_entity_poly.pdbx_strand_id
1 'polypeptide(L)'
;YHPEGSVWIHTMMVVDEAAKHREQSKNPQVFMWAALLHDIGKPSVTRFRNGKITSYNHEREGAELAREFLLVFTEDEAFIDAVCGLVRYHMQILFVTKGTARAQLEEMKRSVDIREAALLGLCDRLGRAGVDMEKEKESVMAFLQVCGVPGKDFDFI
;
A
#
# COMPACT_ATOMS: atom_id res chain seq x y z
N TYR A 1 -1.16 -5.34 -13.45
CA TYR A 1 -0.29 -5.04 -14.60
C TYR A 1 0.88 -4.18 -14.12
N HIS A 2 2.07 -4.64 -14.37
CA HIS A 2 3.32 -3.97 -14.02
C HIS A 2 4.07 -3.67 -15.32
N PRO A 3 3.99 -2.42 -15.83
CA PRO A 3 4.71 -2.03 -17.05
C PRO A 3 6.23 -2.12 -16.89
N GLU A 4 6.73 -2.04 -15.64
CA GLU A 4 8.13 -2.21 -15.26
C GLU A 4 8.62 -3.67 -15.35
N GLY A 5 7.73 -4.67 -15.52
CA GLY A 5 8.08 -6.08 -15.68
C GLY A 5 7.49 -6.98 -14.59
N SER A 6 8.31 -7.45 -13.64
CA SER A 6 7.87 -8.38 -12.60
C SER A 6 7.38 -7.66 -11.33
N VAL A 7 6.58 -8.37 -10.52
CA VAL A 7 6.20 -7.92 -9.16
C VAL A 7 7.43 -7.58 -8.32
N TRP A 8 8.52 -8.35 -8.45
CA TRP A 8 9.75 -8.09 -7.73
C TRP A 8 10.39 -6.75 -8.10
N ILE A 9 10.49 -6.43 -9.40
CA ILE A 9 11.04 -5.15 -9.86
C ILE A 9 10.18 -4.01 -9.31
N HIS A 10 8.85 -4.11 -9.42
CA HIS A 10 7.93 -3.14 -8.84
C HIS A 10 8.16 -2.98 -7.33
N THR A 11 8.22 -4.08 -6.59
CA THR A 11 8.46 -4.03 -5.15
C THR A 11 9.75 -3.29 -4.79
N MET A 12 10.84 -3.53 -5.53
CA MET A 12 12.11 -2.82 -5.29
C MET A 12 11.98 -1.31 -5.59
N MET A 13 11.29 -0.92 -6.66
CA MET A 13 11.01 0.48 -6.96
C MET A 13 10.17 1.15 -5.86
N VAL A 14 9.18 0.45 -5.31
CA VAL A 14 8.37 0.94 -4.18
C VAL A 14 9.21 1.07 -2.90
N VAL A 15 10.10 0.13 -2.63
CA VAL A 15 11.03 0.21 -1.49
C VAL A 15 11.98 1.40 -1.63
N ASP A 16 12.47 1.68 -2.84
CA ASP A 16 13.33 2.84 -3.11
C ASP A 16 12.57 4.16 -2.90
N GLU A 17 11.31 4.25 -3.34
CA GLU A 17 10.46 5.42 -3.06
C GLU A 17 10.16 5.55 -1.56
N ALA A 18 9.82 4.44 -0.89
CA ALA A 18 9.58 4.43 0.55
C ALA A 18 10.81 4.88 1.34
N ALA A 19 12.01 4.49 0.92
CA ALA A 19 13.26 4.92 1.55
C ALA A 19 13.46 6.43 1.51
N LYS A 20 13.03 7.10 0.44
CA LYS A 20 13.08 8.58 0.32
C LYS A 20 12.11 9.28 1.28
N HIS A 21 11.01 8.63 1.60
CA HIS A 21 9.90 9.18 2.39
C HIS A 21 9.81 8.63 3.82
N ARG A 22 10.70 7.73 4.23
CA ARG A 22 10.61 7.00 5.50
C ARG A 22 10.56 7.90 6.74
N GLU A 23 11.22 9.05 6.71
CA GLU A 23 11.27 9.99 7.83
C GLU A 23 9.92 10.74 8.04
N GLN A 24 8.99 10.62 7.10
CA GLN A 24 7.63 11.14 7.20
C GLN A 24 6.67 10.16 7.88
N SER A 25 7.06 8.90 7.99
CA SER A 25 6.33 7.88 8.73
C SER A 25 6.51 8.04 10.24
N LYS A 26 5.44 7.81 11.00
CA LYS A 26 5.48 7.75 12.46
C LYS A 26 6.26 6.53 12.97
N ASN A 27 6.32 5.47 12.16
CA ASN A 27 7.09 4.26 12.44
C ASN A 27 7.80 3.80 11.17
N PRO A 28 9.00 4.35 10.88
CA PRO A 28 9.76 4.04 9.67
C PRO A 28 10.03 2.54 9.47
N GLN A 29 10.21 1.78 10.56
CA GLN A 29 10.43 0.34 10.46
C GLN A 29 9.19 -0.40 9.95
N VAL A 30 8.03 -0.14 10.53
CA VAL A 30 6.74 -0.70 10.06
C VAL A 30 6.50 -0.32 8.61
N PHE A 31 6.71 0.95 8.27
CA PHE A 31 6.51 1.47 6.94
C PHE A 31 7.37 0.78 5.87
N MET A 32 8.66 0.61 6.15
CA MET A 32 9.59 -0.04 5.22
C MET A 32 9.28 -1.53 5.03
N TRP A 33 8.89 -2.23 6.10
CA TRP A 33 8.42 -3.62 6.00
C TRP A 33 7.12 -3.74 5.21
N ALA A 34 6.19 -2.82 5.41
CA ALA A 34 4.95 -2.78 4.63
C ALA A 34 5.23 -2.52 3.14
N ALA A 35 6.15 -1.62 2.80
CA ALA A 35 6.57 -1.38 1.42
C ALA A 35 7.17 -2.64 0.77
N LEU A 36 8.01 -3.39 1.50
CA LEU A 36 8.60 -4.63 1.00
C LEU A 36 7.54 -5.73 0.79
N LEU A 37 6.53 -5.82 1.65
CA LEU A 37 5.58 -6.92 1.66
C LEU A 37 4.22 -6.59 1.00
N HIS A 38 3.99 -5.34 0.53
CA HIS A 38 2.68 -4.89 0.07
C HIS A 38 2.06 -5.80 -1.02
N ASP A 39 2.87 -6.32 -1.90
CA ASP A 39 2.47 -7.15 -3.04
C ASP A 39 2.78 -8.65 -2.88
N ILE A 40 3.17 -9.12 -1.70
CA ILE A 40 3.53 -10.52 -1.43
C ILE A 40 2.41 -11.51 -1.78
N GLY A 41 1.17 -11.07 -1.75
CA GLY A 41 0.00 -11.88 -2.11
C GLY A 41 -0.22 -12.07 -3.61
N LYS A 42 0.43 -11.29 -4.49
CA LYS A 42 0.19 -11.37 -5.93
C LYS A 42 0.51 -12.74 -6.54
N PRO A 43 1.63 -13.40 -6.22
CA PRO A 43 1.96 -14.70 -6.80
C PRO A 43 0.89 -15.78 -6.59
N SER A 44 0.27 -15.82 -5.39
CA SER A 44 -0.72 -16.85 -5.04
C SER A 44 -2.08 -16.65 -5.72
N VAL A 45 -2.48 -15.39 -6.01
CA VAL A 45 -3.81 -15.05 -6.55
C VAL A 45 -3.81 -14.62 -8.01
N THR A 46 -2.65 -14.43 -8.63
CA THR A 46 -2.58 -14.00 -10.04
C THR A 46 -3.15 -15.09 -10.96
N ARG A 47 -4.06 -14.67 -11.84
CA ARG A 47 -4.73 -15.53 -12.82
C ARG A 47 -4.84 -14.81 -14.16
N PHE A 48 -4.82 -15.59 -15.23
CA PHE A 48 -5.18 -15.11 -16.56
C PHE A 48 -6.68 -15.31 -16.78
N ARG A 49 -7.43 -14.21 -16.97
CA ARG A 49 -8.88 -14.24 -17.16
C ARG A 49 -9.29 -13.29 -18.28
N ASN A 50 -10.07 -13.80 -19.25
CA ASN A 50 -10.62 -12.99 -20.36
C ASN A 50 -9.54 -12.15 -21.07
N GLY A 51 -8.38 -12.73 -21.37
CA GLY A 51 -7.29 -12.05 -22.05
C GLY A 51 -6.48 -11.08 -21.18
N LYS A 52 -6.71 -11.03 -19.85
CA LYS A 52 -6.04 -10.12 -18.91
C LYS A 52 -5.47 -10.87 -17.72
N ILE A 53 -4.33 -10.39 -17.25
CA ILE A 53 -3.76 -10.82 -15.97
C ILE A 53 -4.48 -10.05 -14.85
N THR A 54 -4.96 -10.77 -13.85
CA THR A 54 -5.66 -10.20 -12.68
C THR A 54 -5.10 -10.78 -11.39
N SER A 55 -5.06 -9.97 -10.32
CA SER A 55 -4.59 -10.36 -8.99
C SER A 55 -5.60 -9.87 -7.94
N TYR A 56 -6.86 -10.29 -8.08
CA TYR A 56 -7.92 -9.86 -7.15
C TYR A 56 -7.65 -10.37 -5.73
N ASN A 57 -7.91 -9.51 -4.74
CA ASN A 57 -7.74 -9.77 -3.30
C ASN A 57 -6.30 -10.07 -2.88
N HIS A 58 -5.28 -9.67 -3.67
CA HIS A 58 -3.89 -9.86 -3.29
C HIS A 58 -3.53 -9.12 -2.01
N GLU A 59 -4.22 -8.01 -1.69
CA GLU A 59 -4.03 -7.25 -0.46
C GLU A 59 -4.51 -8.02 0.79
N ARG A 60 -5.52 -8.86 0.67
CA ARG A 60 -5.99 -9.76 1.74
C ARG A 60 -5.05 -10.92 1.94
N GLU A 61 -4.80 -11.64 0.87
CA GLU A 61 -3.84 -12.75 0.85
C GLU A 61 -2.46 -12.28 1.31
N GLY A 62 -2.05 -11.08 0.86
CA GLY A 62 -0.79 -10.47 1.24
C GLY A 62 -0.67 -10.20 2.73
N ALA A 63 -1.74 -9.76 3.40
CA ALA A 63 -1.73 -9.53 4.83
C ALA A 63 -1.52 -10.84 5.62
N GLU A 64 -2.15 -11.94 5.20
CA GLU A 64 -1.95 -13.26 5.82
C GLU A 64 -0.52 -13.77 5.60
N LEU A 65 -0.03 -13.74 4.37
CA LEU A 65 1.35 -14.15 4.04
C LEU A 65 2.41 -13.28 4.73
N ALA A 66 2.16 -11.97 4.86
CA ALA A 66 3.05 -11.07 5.60
C ALA A 66 3.12 -11.45 7.08
N ARG A 67 1.99 -11.81 7.70
CA ARG A 67 1.96 -12.29 9.08
C ARG A 67 2.77 -13.57 9.25
N GLU A 68 2.53 -14.57 8.41
CA GLU A 68 3.28 -15.83 8.45
C GLU A 68 4.78 -15.59 8.30
N PHE A 69 5.17 -14.73 7.37
CA PHE A 69 6.56 -14.37 7.12
C PHE A 69 7.20 -13.68 8.33
N LEU A 70 6.52 -12.67 8.91
CA LEU A 70 7.06 -11.89 10.04
C LEU A 70 7.18 -12.71 11.32
N LEU A 71 6.29 -13.67 11.57
CA LEU A 71 6.35 -14.57 12.73
C LEU A 71 7.62 -15.43 12.76
N VAL A 72 8.34 -15.58 11.63
CA VAL A 72 9.64 -16.25 11.59
C VAL A 72 10.74 -15.41 12.26
N PHE A 73 10.59 -14.09 12.30
CA PHE A 73 11.61 -13.14 12.76
C PHE A 73 11.31 -12.49 14.08
N THR A 74 10.02 -12.39 14.47
CA THR A 74 9.61 -11.67 15.67
C THR A 74 8.32 -12.21 16.27
N GLU A 75 8.17 -12.05 17.59
CA GLU A 75 6.94 -12.32 18.34
C GLU A 75 6.21 -11.01 18.71
N ASP A 76 6.67 -9.86 18.21
CA ASP A 76 6.03 -8.56 18.44
C ASP A 76 4.73 -8.44 17.64
N GLU A 77 3.62 -8.86 18.25
CA GLU A 77 2.29 -8.85 17.64
C GLU A 77 1.87 -7.43 17.22
N ALA A 78 2.20 -6.40 18.00
CA ALA A 78 1.85 -5.02 17.65
C ALA A 78 2.57 -4.56 16.37
N PHE A 79 3.83 -4.92 16.21
CA PHE A 79 4.59 -4.68 14.99
C PHE A 79 4.01 -5.44 13.81
N ILE A 80 3.73 -6.75 13.97
CA ILE A 80 3.14 -7.59 12.93
C ILE A 80 1.80 -7.04 12.48
N ASP A 81 0.91 -6.71 13.42
CA ASP A 81 -0.42 -6.14 13.12
C ASP A 81 -0.32 -4.82 12.35
N ALA A 82 0.60 -3.95 12.74
CA ALA A 82 0.81 -2.67 12.06
C ALA A 82 1.28 -2.86 10.61
N VAL A 83 2.24 -3.75 10.35
CA VAL A 83 2.71 -4.07 8.99
C VAL A 83 1.58 -4.70 8.17
N CYS A 84 0.92 -5.73 8.70
CA CYS A 84 -0.17 -6.44 8.01
C CYS A 84 -1.36 -5.52 7.70
N GLY A 85 -1.67 -4.59 8.59
CA GLY A 85 -2.70 -3.57 8.37
C GLY A 85 -2.38 -2.69 7.16
N LEU A 86 -1.15 -2.19 7.04
CA LEU A 86 -0.73 -1.40 5.88
C LEU A 86 -0.76 -2.22 4.59
N VAL A 87 -0.28 -3.46 4.62
CA VAL A 87 -0.36 -4.39 3.48
C VAL A 87 -1.83 -4.60 3.07
N ARG A 88 -2.72 -4.82 4.03
CA ARG A 88 -4.15 -5.07 3.80
C ARG A 88 -4.85 -3.89 3.10
N TYR A 89 -4.44 -2.65 3.40
CA TYR A 89 -5.14 -1.46 2.93
C TYR A 89 -4.37 -0.64 1.89
N HIS A 90 -3.23 -1.12 1.38
CA HIS A 90 -2.42 -0.35 0.41
C HIS A 90 -3.18 0.02 -0.89
N MET A 91 -4.17 -0.78 -1.28
CA MET A 91 -4.98 -0.55 -2.48
C MET A 91 -6.11 0.47 -2.30
N GLN A 92 -6.33 1.01 -1.09
CA GLN A 92 -7.52 1.84 -0.81
C GLN A 92 -7.56 3.14 -1.61
N ILE A 93 -6.42 3.75 -1.92
CA ILE A 93 -6.38 4.93 -2.81
C ILE A 93 -7.01 4.60 -4.16
N LEU A 94 -6.66 3.46 -4.76
CA LEU A 94 -7.23 3.02 -6.04
C LEU A 94 -8.73 2.76 -5.93
N PHE A 95 -9.17 2.12 -4.84
CA PHE A 95 -10.59 1.81 -4.65
C PHE A 95 -11.42 3.07 -4.45
N VAL A 96 -10.91 4.06 -3.71
CA VAL A 96 -11.56 5.37 -3.52
C VAL A 96 -11.68 6.10 -4.85
N THR A 97 -10.60 6.20 -5.63
CA THR A 97 -10.61 6.89 -6.93
C THR A 97 -11.54 6.22 -7.95
N LYS A 98 -11.80 4.91 -7.79
CA LYS A 98 -12.80 4.16 -8.58
C LYS A 98 -14.21 4.16 -7.98
N GLY A 99 -14.43 4.79 -6.86
CA GLY A 99 -15.74 4.88 -6.20
C GLY A 99 -16.25 3.58 -5.57
N THR A 100 -15.37 2.59 -5.29
CA THR A 100 -15.76 1.25 -4.83
C THR A 100 -15.51 0.98 -3.34
N ALA A 101 -14.98 1.93 -2.57
CA ALA A 101 -14.28 1.62 -1.31
C ALA A 101 -15.05 1.92 -0.01
N ARG A 102 -16.31 2.37 -0.04
CA ARG A 102 -16.98 2.86 1.19
C ARG A 102 -17.00 1.87 2.36
N ALA A 103 -17.31 0.60 2.12
CA ALA A 103 -17.37 -0.40 3.19
C ALA A 103 -15.99 -0.71 3.81
N GLN A 104 -14.93 -0.59 3.03
CA GLN A 104 -13.56 -0.86 3.46
C GLN A 104 -12.93 0.34 4.19
N LEU A 105 -13.36 1.58 3.88
CA LEU A 105 -12.84 2.79 4.52
C LEU A 105 -13.08 2.83 6.01
N GLU A 106 -14.26 2.48 6.48
CA GLU A 106 -14.57 2.50 7.92
C GLU A 106 -13.77 1.43 8.68
N GLU A 107 -13.57 0.26 8.09
CA GLU A 107 -12.73 -0.79 8.65
C GLU A 107 -11.26 -0.35 8.68
N MET A 108 -10.76 0.22 7.59
CA MET A 108 -9.40 0.74 7.48
C MET A 108 -9.12 1.82 8.55
N LYS A 109 -10.02 2.80 8.72
CA LYS A 109 -9.88 3.87 9.72
C LYS A 109 -9.75 3.37 11.16
N ARG A 110 -10.31 2.20 11.46
CA ARG A 110 -10.19 1.56 12.77
C ARG A 110 -8.91 0.73 12.93
N SER A 111 -8.31 0.34 11.81
CA SER A 111 -7.22 -0.65 11.78
C SER A 111 -5.85 -0.03 11.57
N VAL A 112 -5.76 1.09 10.82
CA VAL A 112 -4.49 1.72 10.47
C VAL A 112 -4.57 3.24 10.54
N ASP A 113 -3.41 3.89 10.73
CA ASP A 113 -3.29 5.33 10.54
C ASP A 113 -3.46 5.66 9.05
N ILE A 114 -4.42 6.51 8.74
CA ILE A 114 -4.77 6.91 7.37
C ILE A 114 -3.58 7.58 6.66
N ARG A 115 -2.75 8.31 7.40
CA ARG A 115 -1.56 8.97 6.85
C ARG A 115 -0.50 7.97 6.45
N GLU A 116 -0.28 6.94 7.25
CA GLU A 116 0.64 5.84 6.92
C GLU A 116 0.15 5.07 5.68
N ALA A 117 -1.14 4.76 5.61
CA ALA A 117 -1.75 4.12 4.44
C ALA A 117 -1.62 5.00 3.17
N ALA A 118 -1.81 6.31 3.31
CA ALA A 118 -1.66 7.27 2.21
C ALA A 118 -0.20 7.37 1.74
N LEU A 119 0.76 7.40 2.68
CA LEU A 119 2.19 7.46 2.39
C LEU A 119 2.64 6.19 1.63
N LEU A 120 2.24 5.01 2.11
CA LEU A 120 2.54 3.76 1.43
C LEU A 120 1.90 3.70 0.04
N GLY A 121 0.64 4.10 -0.07
CA GLY A 121 -0.05 4.13 -1.35
C GLY A 121 0.55 5.12 -2.34
N LEU A 122 1.09 6.26 -1.88
CA LEU A 122 1.87 7.17 -2.73
C LEU A 122 3.13 6.48 -3.26
N CYS A 123 3.90 5.83 -2.38
CA CYS A 123 5.12 5.12 -2.78
C CYS A 123 4.84 3.97 -3.76
N ASP A 124 3.76 3.19 -3.57
CA ASP A 124 3.32 2.17 -4.53
C ASP A 124 3.05 2.78 -5.91
N ARG A 125 2.43 3.94 -5.97
CA ARG A 125 2.10 4.62 -7.23
C ARG A 125 3.34 5.22 -7.89
N LEU A 126 4.22 5.86 -7.12
CA LEU A 126 5.47 6.44 -7.61
C LEU A 126 6.51 5.36 -8.01
N GLY A 127 6.43 4.17 -7.41
CA GLY A 127 7.25 3.01 -7.76
C GLY A 127 6.88 2.34 -9.09
N ARG A 128 6.12 3.00 -9.96
CA ARG A 128 5.77 2.52 -11.30
C ARG A 128 6.49 3.30 -12.37
N ALA A 129 6.84 2.62 -13.46
CA ALA A 129 7.47 3.29 -14.60
C ALA A 129 6.53 4.28 -15.30
N GLY A 130 7.02 5.48 -15.62
CA GLY A 130 6.31 6.47 -16.41
C GLY A 130 5.14 7.16 -15.72
N VAL A 131 5.15 7.24 -14.37
CA VAL A 131 4.10 7.91 -13.61
C VAL A 131 4.19 9.43 -13.71
N ASP A 132 3.03 10.06 -13.68
CA ASP A 132 2.86 11.50 -13.50
C ASP A 132 2.74 11.79 -11.99
N MET A 133 3.79 12.33 -11.40
CA MET A 133 3.88 12.58 -9.97
C MET A 133 2.75 13.48 -9.46
N GLU A 134 2.42 14.54 -10.17
CA GLU A 134 1.36 15.47 -9.74
C GLU A 134 -0.01 14.79 -9.72
N LYS A 135 -0.31 13.98 -10.73
CA LYS A 135 -1.54 13.20 -10.78
C LYS A 135 -1.64 12.17 -9.63
N GLU A 136 -0.53 11.55 -9.26
CA GLU A 136 -0.54 10.61 -8.14
C GLU A 136 -0.71 11.31 -6.80
N LYS A 137 -0.11 12.49 -6.62
CA LYS A 137 -0.36 13.36 -5.46
C LYS A 137 -1.82 13.79 -5.37
N GLU A 138 -2.43 14.21 -6.48
CA GLU A 138 -3.86 14.55 -6.52
C GLU A 138 -4.74 13.36 -6.08
N SER A 139 -4.40 12.14 -6.50
CA SER A 139 -5.11 10.92 -6.10
C SER A 139 -5.02 10.67 -4.60
N VAL A 140 -3.83 10.89 -4.01
CA VAL A 140 -3.61 10.77 -2.56
C VAL A 140 -4.38 11.84 -1.81
N MET A 141 -4.38 13.10 -2.29
CA MET A 141 -5.13 14.18 -1.68
C MET A 141 -6.64 13.93 -1.70
N ALA A 142 -7.18 13.43 -2.82
CA ALA A 142 -8.58 13.03 -2.91
C ALA A 142 -8.93 11.90 -1.91
N PHE A 143 -8.04 10.91 -1.75
CA PHE A 143 -8.19 9.87 -0.75
C PHE A 143 -8.24 10.41 0.68
N LEU A 144 -7.31 11.29 1.05
CA LEU A 144 -7.27 11.93 2.36
C LEU A 144 -8.54 12.73 2.65
N GLN A 145 -9.01 13.50 1.67
CA GLN A 145 -10.25 14.26 1.77
C GLN A 145 -11.46 13.36 2.06
N VAL A 146 -11.60 12.26 1.33
CA VAL A 146 -12.66 11.26 1.56
C VAL A 146 -12.55 10.64 2.95
N CYS A 147 -11.32 10.44 3.45
CA CYS A 147 -11.07 9.93 4.80
C CYS A 147 -11.29 10.97 5.91
N GLY A 148 -11.50 12.26 5.57
CA GLY A 148 -11.66 13.35 6.53
C GLY A 148 -10.35 13.82 7.16
N VAL A 149 -9.21 13.55 6.51
CA VAL A 149 -7.90 13.99 6.95
C VAL A 149 -7.49 15.26 6.21
N PRO A 150 -7.14 16.37 6.92
CA PRO A 150 -6.72 17.60 6.27
C PRO A 150 -5.43 17.39 5.45
N GLY A 151 -5.50 17.71 4.16
CA GLY A 151 -4.38 17.55 3.23
C GLY A 151 -3.18 18.47 3.52
N LYS A 152 -3.43 19.63 4.15
CA LYS A 152 -2.39 20.61 4.52
C LYS A 152 -1.36 20.08 5.55
N ASP A 153 -1.65 18.98 6.20
CA ASP A 153 -0.75 18.32 7.16
C ASP A 153 0.11 17.22 6.47
N PHE A 154 0.10 17.18 5.16
CA PHE A 154 0.82 16.19 4.36
C PHE A 154 1.97 16.86 3.62
N ASP A 155 3.13 16.97 4.32
CA ASP A 155 4.34 17.66 3.83
C ASP A 155 5.21 16.85 2.86
N PHE A 156 4.68 15.82 2.21
CA PHE A 156 5.44 15.13 1.16
C PHE A 156 5.09 15.57 -0.26
N ILE A 157 4.55 16.76 -0.35
CA ILE A 157 4.17 17.34 -1.64
C ILE A 157 5.00 18.59 -1.90
#